data_1ff174676293641d1b222ef2850c925f
#
_entry.id   1ff174676293641d1b222ef2850c925f
#
_cell.length_a   1.000
_cell.length_b   1.000
_cell.length_c   1.000
_cell.angle_alpha   90.00
_cell.angle_beta   90.00
_cell.angle_gamma   90.00
#
_symmetry.space_group_name_H-M   'P 1'
#
loop_
_entity.id
_entity.type
_entity.pdbx_description
1 polymer ?
#
loop_
_entity_poly.entity_id
_entity_poly.type
_entity_poly.pdbx_seq_one_letter_code
_entity_poly.pdbx_strand_id
1 'polypeptide(L)'
;LIQFENVSKTFRSKGKEVHAVKNVSLHVKQGEIFGVIGFSGAGKSTLLRLVNLLERPSEGRVIVHDKEINSLPQSELRRLRRRIGMIFQSFNLFTSRTVYGNVAYPLKLAKYPKDKIDSRVKEVLKFVGLEDKADYYPEQLSGGQKQRVGIARALGTSPDILICDEATSALDPETTGEILKILKRVNEEYNITILLITHEMHVIKSICDRVAVMENGSVIEEGPVFTVFSEPQTQTTKNFISSVLNDQLSVKLLEKLRQNHHGKLYRVVFKGEATNQPLLSQVTRKHKIDFNIVYGSINELQEQILGNLIVEFIGDERVILQVIRELQKQVEIKEVIHS
;
A
#
# COMPACT_ATOMS: atom_id res chain seq x y z
N LEU A 1 -3.78 2.88 17.39
CA LEU A 1 -4.20 1.48 17.62
C LEU A 1 -3.00 0.53 17.67
N ILE A 2 -2.06 0.63 16.70
CA ILE A 2 -0.80 -0.10 16.72
C ILE A 2 0.33 0.93 16.80
N GLN A 3 1.28 0.73 17.73
CA GLN A 3 2.44 1.61 17.88
C GLN A 3 3.71 0.74 18.01
N PHE A 4 4.71 1.12 17.27
CA PHE A 4 6.07 0.63 17.40
C PHE A 4 6.90 1.76 17.99
N GLU A 5 7.59 1.51 19.09
CA GLU A 5 8.46 2.50 19.76
C GLU A 5 9.89 1.97 19.81
N ASN A 6 10.75 2.55 18.97
CA ASN A 6 12.17 2.21 18.85
C ASN A 6 12.43 0.71 18.72
N VAL A 7 11.58 0.04 17.91
CA VAL A 7 11.57 -1.42 17.80
C VAL A 7 12.70 -1.91 16.94
N SER A 8 13.48 -2.86 17.47
CA SER A 8 14.50 -3.58 16.72
C SER A 8 14.28 -5.09 16.81
N LYS A 9 14.62 -5.80 15.75
CA LYS A 9 14.64 -7.27 15.72
C LYS A 9 15.89 -7.77 15.07
N THR A 10 16.68 -8.52 15.85
CA THR A 10 17.90 -9.19 15.40
C THR A 10 17.71 -10.70 15.47
N PHE A 11 17.99 -11.39 14.39
CA PHE A 11 18.08 -12.84 14.34
C PHE A 11 19.54 -13.27 14.46
N ARG A 12 19.80 -14.27 15.30
CA ARG A 12 21.12 -14.86 15.49
C ARG A 12 21.11 -16.31 15.03
N SER A 13 21.93 -16.66 14.06
CA SER A 13 22.05 -18.03 13.56
C SER A 13 23.50 -18.31 13.15
N LYS A 14 24.08 -19.40 13.67
CA LYS A 14 25.44 -19.90 13.31
C LYS A 14 26.50 -18.80 13.30
N GLY A 15 26.50 -17.92 14.32
CA GLY A 15 27.50 -16.84 14.45
C GLY A 15 27.27 -15.63 13.56
N LYS A 16 26.18 -15.61 12.79
CA LYS A 16 25.77 -14.43 12.00
C LYS A 16 24.60 -13.73 12.67
N GLU A 17 24.67 -12.40 12.72
CA GLU A 17 23.58 -11.54 13.16
C GLU A 17 22.92 -10.88 11.95
N VAL A 18 21.59 -10.91 11.89
CA VAL A 18 20.79 -10.24 10.86
C VAL A 18 19.84 -9.29 11.57
N HIS A 19 20.07 -8.00 11.39
CA HIS A 19 19.20 -6.95 11.91
C HIS A 19 18.05 -6.75 10.95
N ALA A 20 16.96 -7.49 11.15
CA ALA A 20 15.82 -7.47 10.25
C ALA A 20 14.93 -6.22 10.41
N VAL A 21 14.88 -5.67 11.64
CA VAL A 21 14.20 -4.38 11.94
C VAL A 21 15.15 -3.58 12.82
N LYS A 22 15.32 -2.28 12.52
CA LYS A 22 16.29 -1.39 13.16
C LYS A 22 15.61 -0.11 13.60
N ASN A 23 15.42 0.05 14.91
CA ASN A 23 14.94 1.26 15.56
C ASN A 23 13.69 1.87 14.87
N VAL A 24 12.71 1.03 14.56
CA VAL A 24 11.48 1.48 13.90
C VAL A 24 10.51 2.06 14.92
N SER A 25 10.09 3.32 14.68
CA SER A 25 8.97 3.96 15.36
C SER A 25 7.90 4.28 14.34
N LEU A 26 6.68 3.76 14.53
CA LEU A 26 5.59 3.83 13.58
C LEU A 26 4.24 3.82 14.31
N HIS A 27 3.27 4.57 13.82
CA HIS A 27 1.93 4.60 14.40
C HIS A 27 0.86 4.36 13.33
N VAL A 28 0.06 3.28 13.53
CA VAL A 28 -1.12 2.96 12.73
C VAL A 28 -2.36 3.38 13.51
N LYS A 29 -3.16 4.27 12.92
CA LYS A 29 -4.39 4.80 13.54
C LYS A 29 -5.51 3.76 13.44
N GLN A 30 -6.54 3.95 14.26
CA GLN A 30 -7.73 3.11 14.16
C GLN A 30 -8.50 3.44 12.87
N GLY A 31 -8.99 2.40 12.20
CA GLY A 31 -9.80 2.51 10.99
C GLY A 31 -9.02 2.89 9.73
N GLU A 32 -7.67 3.05 9.78
CA GLU A 32 -6.90 3.31 8.56
C GLU A 32 -6.41 2.03 7.89
N ILE A 33 -6.19 2.11 6.59
CA ILE A 33 -5.43 1.13 5.83
C ILE A 33 -4.00 1.65 5.70
N PHE A 34 -3.08 1.03 6.44
CA PHE A 34 -1.68 1.42 6.46
C PHE A 34 -0.83 0.43 5.67
N GLY A 35 -0.10 0.93 4.68
CA GLY A 35 0.79 0.14 3.84
C GLY A 35 2.24 0.20 4.31
N VAL A 36 2.97 -0.91 4.23
CA VAL A 36 4.43 -0.94 4.35
C VAL A 36 5.01 -1.53 3.08
N ILE A 37 5.83 -0.75 2.37
CA ILE A 37 6.47 -1.16 1.14
C ILE A 37 7.99 -1.19 1.29
N GLY A 38 8.65 -2.01 0.49
CA GLY A 38 10.11 -2.12 0.45
C GLY A 38 10.54 -3.32 -0.38
N PHE A 39 11.80 -3.37 -0.77
CA PHE A 39 12.37 -4.50 -1.49
C PHE A 39 12.33 -5.79 -0.65
N SER A 40 12.53 -6.93 -1.33
CA SER A 40 12.68 -8.21 -0.63
C SER A 40 13.83 -8.12 0.37
N GLY A 41 13.61 -8.63 1.58
CA GLY A 41 14.60 -8.54 2.67
C GLY A 41 14.62 -7.20 3.44
N ALA A 42 13.79 -6.22 3.12
CA ALA A 42 13.73 -4.94 3.84
C ALA A 42 13.23 -5.03 5.29
N GLY A 43 12.73 -6.20 5.74
CA GLY A 43 12.24 -6.40 7.11
C GLY A 43 10.73 -6.35 7.29
N LYS A 44 9.96 -6.13 6.21
CA LYS A 44 8.50 -5.95 6.24
C LYS A 44 7.74 -7.07 6.96
N SER A 45 7.92 -8.33 6.54
CA SER A 45 7.23 -9.48 7.17
C SER A 45 7.65 -9.67 8.63
N THR A 46 8.89 -9.32 8.98
CA THR A 46 9.33 -9.31 10.38
C THR A 46 8.57 -8.26 11.17
N LEU A 47 8.49 -7.02 10.67
CA LEU A 47 7.74 -5.94 11.31
C LEU A 47 6.27 -6.32 11.52
N LEU A 48 5.63 -6.90 10.52
CA LEU A 48 4.24 -7.35 10.60
C LEU A 48 4.04 -8.42 11.69
N ARG A 49 4.98 -9.38 11.80
CA ARG A 49 4.90 -10.48 12.79
C ARG A 49 5.14 -10.03 14.23
N LEU A 50 5.69 -8.83 14.42
CA LEU A 50 5.82 -8.23 15.76
C LEU A 50 4.45 -7.80 16.30
N VAL A 51 3.48 -7.43 15.46
CA VAL A 51 2.14 -6.95 15.88
C VAL A 51 1.35 -8.00 16.65
N ASN A 52 1.51 -9.28 16.31
CA ASN A 52 0.83 -10.39 16.99
C ASN A 52 1.78 -11.25 17.82
N LEU A 53 3.03 -10.79 18.02
CA LEU A 53 4.10 -11.51 18.70
C LEU A 53 4.33 -12.94 18.16
N LEU A 54 4.17 -13.17 16.85
CA LEU A 54 4.75 -14.34 16.19
C LEU A 54 6.29 -14.24 16.21
N GLU A 55 6.78 -12.99 16.13
CA GLU A 55 8.17 -12.64 16.45
C GLU A 55 8.18 -11.68 17.64
N ARG A 56 9.18 -11.83 18.52
CA ARG A 56 9.38 -10.90 19.64
C ARG A 56 10.43 -9.88 19.28
N PRO A 57 10.22 -8.59 19.58
CA PRO A 57 11.27 -7.59 19.39
C PRO A 57 12.49 -7.93 20.25
N SER A 58 13.67 -7.57 19.75
CA SER A 58 14.92 -7.64 20.53
C SER A 58 15.07 -6.43 21.42
N GLU A 59 14.57 -5.27 20.96
CA GLU A 59 14.58 -4.00 21.67
C GLU A 59 13.31 -3.20 21.33
N GLY A 60 12.98 -2.24 22.16
CA GLY A 60 11.81 -1.37 21.98
C GLY A 60 10.50 -2.04 22.39
N ARG A 61 9.38 -1.39 22.10
CA ARG A 61 8.05 -1.79 22.54
C ARG A 61 7.06 -1.81 21.37
N VAL A 62 6.19 -2.82 21.36
CA VAL A 62 5.02 -2.87 20.48
C VAL A 62 3.78 -2.72 21.34
N ILE A 63 2.95 -1.75 21.01
CA ILE A 63 1.72 -1.41 21.72
C ILE A 63 0.54 -1.67 20.78
N VAL A 64 -0.44 -2.43 21.25
CA VAL A 64 -1.69 -2.70 20.51
C VAL A 64 -2.87 -2.49 21.45
N HIS A 65 -3.85 -1.68 21.05
CA HIS A 65 -4.96 -1.25 21.93
C HIS A 65 -4.47 -0.70 23.26
N ASP A 66 -3.49 0.20 23.21
CA ASP A 66 -2.88 0.88 24.37
C ASP A 66 -2.24 -0.07 25.40
N LYS A 67 -1.99 -1.32 25.01
CA LYS A 67 -1.28 -2.32 25.81
C LYS A 67 0.06 -2.67 25.19
N GLU A 68 1.12 -2.61 25.97
CA GLU A 68 2.41 -3.16 25.59
C GLU A 68 2.31 -4.68 25.50
N ILE A 69 2.44 -5.22 24.28
CA ILE A 69 2.21 -6.65 24.05
C ILE A 69 3.40 -7.53 24.41
N ASN A 70 4.60 -6.96 24.48
CA ASN A 70 5.83 -7.69 24.80
C ASN A 70 5.79 -8.39 26.16
N SER A 71 5.12 -7.75 27.13
CA SER A 71 5.04 -8.17 28.53
C SER A 71 3.74 -8.92 28.89
N LEU A 72 2.82 -9.08 27.91
CA LEU A 72 1.52 -9.73 28.18
C LEU A 72 1.65 -11.21 28.60
N PRO A 73 0.89 -11.62 29.63
CA PRO A 73 0.71 -13.04 29.94
C PRO A 73 0.13 -13.81 28.76
N GLN A 74 0.44 -15.09 28.66
CA GLN A 74 -0.01 -15.94 27.56
C GLN A 74 -1.54 -15.97 27.36
N SER A 75 -2.31 -15.86 28.44
CA SER A 75 -3.78 -15.81 28.41
C SER A 75 -4.28 -14.53 27.74
N GLU A 76 -3.68 -13.37 28.05
CA GLU A 76 -4.03 -12.08 27.45
C GLU A 76 -3.53 -12.00 26.00
N LEU A 77 -2.33 -12.48 25.71
CA LEU A 77 -1.81 -12.57 24.35
C LEU A 77 -2.72 -13.42 23.44
N ARG A 78 -3.25 -14.55 23.94
CA ARG A 78 -4.24 -15.34 23.18
C ARG A 78 -5.53 -14.57 22.94
N ARG A 79 -5.97 -13.74 23.90
CA ARG A 79 -7.16 -12.89 23.76
C ARG A 79 -6.91 -11.80 22.70
N LEU A 80 -5.75 -11.16 22.74
CA LEU A 80 -5.33 -10.15 21.75
C LEU A 80 -5.29 -10.76 20.34
N ARG A 81 -4.64 -11.93 20.17
CA ARG A 81 -4.53 -12.60 18.86
C ARG A 81 -5.89 -12.95 18.23
N ARG A 82 -6.95 -13.12 19.01
CA ARG A 82 -8.32 -13.32 18.45
C ARG A 82 -8.89 -12.05 17.83
N ARG A 83 -8.40 -10.89 18.24
CA ARG A 83 -8.78 -9.57 17.70
C ARG A 83 -7.90 -9.14 16.51
N ILE A 84 -6.94 -9.98 16.13
CA ILE A 84 -6.04 -9.74 14.99
C ILE A 84 -6.27 -10.87 13.98
N GLY A 85 -6.87 -10.55 12.83
CA GLY A 85 -6.94 -11.45 11.70
C GLY A 85 -5.62 -11.42 10.90
N MET A 86 -5.24 -12.55 10.31
CA MET A 86 -4.05 -12.61 9.47
C MET A 86 -4.36 -13.24 8.12
N ILE A 87 -3.97 -12.55 7.06
CA ILE A 87 -4.06 -12.98 5.67
C ILE A 87 -2.63 -13.22 5.17
N PHE A 88 -2.40 -14.38 4.58
CA PHE A 88 -1.08 -14.85 4.15
C PHE A 88 -0.95 -14.86 2.63
N GLN A 89 0.26 -14.67 2.16
CA GLN A 89 0.64 -14.79 0.75
C GLN A 89 0.30 -16.16 0.16
N SER A 90 0.59 -17.24 0.88
CA SER A 90 0.37 -18.63 0.45
C SER A 90 -0.97 -19.19 0.92
N PHE A 91 -1.97 -18.34 1.19
CA PHE A 91 -3.31 -18.67 1.67
C PHE A 91 -3.34 -19.41 3.02
N ASN A 92 -2.43 -20.33 3.28
CA ASN A 92 -2.30 -21.15 4.50
C ASN A 92 -3.61 -21.83 4.91
N LEU A 93 -4.35 -22.36 3.93
CA LEU A 93 -5.60 -23.10 4.18
C LEU A 93 -5.31 -24.52 4.62
N PHE A 94 -6.18 -25.05 5.50
CA PHE A 94 -6.17 -26.46 5.84
C PHE A 94 -6.72 -27.26 4.66
N THR A 95 -5.87 -28.01 3.98
CA THR A 95 -6.22 -28.82 2.81
C THR A 95 -7.19 -29.94 3.13
N SER A 96 -7.14 -30.47 4.38
CA SER A 96 -8.02 -31.51 4.88
C SER A 96 -9.41 -31.01 5.35
N ARG A 97 -9.70 -29.73 5.16
CA ARG A 97 -10.97 -29.10 5.58
C ARG A 97 -11.62 -28.41 4.39
N THR A 98 -12.94 -28.44 4.35
CA THR A 98 -13.73 -27.65 3.41
C THR A 98 -13.53 -26.15 3.64
N VAL A 99 -14.04 -25.32 2.73
CA VAL A 99 -14.13 -23.85 2.89
C VAL A 99 -14.83 -23.51 4.21
N TYR A 100 -16.00 -24.09 4.45
CA TYR A 100 -16.70 -23.95 5.73
C TYR A 100 -15.82 -24.33 6.92
N GLY A 101 -15.14 -25.48 6.83
CA GLY A 101 -14.27 -25.97 7.89
C GLY A 101 -13.08 -25.05 8.19
N ASN A 102 -12.51 -24.42 7.16
CA ASN A 102 -11.44 -23.42 7.29
C ASN A 102 -11.91 -22.17 8.03
N VAL A 103 -13.09 -21.65 7.69
CA VAL A 103 -13.66 -20.45 8.32
C VAL A 103 -14.17 -20.73 9.73
N ALA A 104 -14.79 -21.90 9.97
CA ALA A 104 -15.30 -22.30 11.28
C ALA A 104 -14.19 -22.60 12.30
N TYR A 105 -12.99 -22.95 11.85
CA TYR A 105 -11.92 -23.39 12.75
C TYR A 105 -11.50 -22.35 13.80
N PRO A 106 -11.17 -21.09 13.43
CA PRO A 106 -10.82 -20.07 14.41
C PRO A 106 -11.97 -19.76 15.38
N LEU A 107 -13.23 -19.82 14.94
CA LEU A 107 -14.40 -19.65 15.79
C LEU A 107 -14.49 -20.75 16.87
N LYS A 108 -14.28 -22.02 16.47
CA LYS A 108 -14.24 -23.14 17.40
C LYS A 108 -13.10 -22.99 18.41
N LEU A 109 -11.92 -22.60 17.95
CA LEU A 109 -10.75 -22.36 18.79
C LEU A 109 -10.96 -21.18 19.77
N ALA A 110 -11.69 -20.16 19.33
CA ALA A 110 -12.07 -19.02 20.17
C ALA A 110 -13.19 -19.35 21.17
N LYS A 111 -13.74 -20.56 21.16
CA LYS A 111 -14.91 -20.98 21.95
C LYS A 111 -16.15 -20.11 21.66
N TYR A 112 -16.33 -19.74 20.39
CA TYR A 112 -17.52 -19.02 19.95
C TYR A 112 -18.79 -19.86 20.25
N PRO A 113 -19.94 -19.24 20.54
CA PRO A 113 -21.19 -19.97 20.79
C PRO A 113 -21.50 -20.93 19.64
N LYS A 114 -21.67 -22.22 19.95
CA LYS A 114 -21.81 -23.28 18.94
C LYS A 114 -22.99 -23.05 17.99
N ASP A 115 -24.10 -22.55 18.54
CA ASP A 115 -25.35 -22.23 17.84
C ASP A 115 -25.18 -21.05 16.87
N LYS A 116 -24.16 -20.20 17.03
CA LYS A 116 -23.88 -19.03 16.21
C LYS A 116 -22.78 -19.25 15.17
N ILE A 117 -22.04 -20.37 15.23
CA ILE A 117 -20.93 -20.62 14.30
C ILE A 117 -21.43 -20.69 12.85
N ASP A 118 -22.51 -21.44 12.60
CA ASP A 118 -23.03 -21.62 11.24
C ASP A 118 -23.48 -20.31 10.62
N SER A 119 -24.26 -19.51 11.35
CA SER A 119 -24.70 -18.19 10.87
C SER A 119 -23.53 -17.27 10.60
N ARG A 120 -22.50 -17.25 11.46
CA ARG A 120 -21.32 -16.42 11.26
C ARG A 120 -20.47 -16.87 10.07
N VAL A 121 -20.29 -18.16 9.87
CA VAL A 121 -19.57 -18.68 8.70
C VAL A 121 -20.29 -18.30 7.41
N LYS A 122 -21.61 -18.50 7.35
CA LYS A 122 -22.43 -18.10 6.19
C LYS A 122 -22.32 -16.60 5.90
N GLU A 123 -22.40 -15.77 6.94
CA GLU A 123 -22.26 -14.31 6.82
C GLU A 123 -20.93 -13.91 6.17
N VAL A 124 -19.80 -14.41 6.68
CA VAL A 124 -18.49 -14.02 6.13
C VAL A 124 -18.22 -14.64 4.75
N LEU A 125 -18.75 -15.85 4.46
CA LEU A 125 -18.68 -16.44 3.12
C LEU A 125 -19.49 -15.62 2.12
N LYS A 126 -20.68 -15.17 2.49
CA LYS A 126 -21.49 -14.24 1.69
C LYS A 126 -20.74 -12.95 1.41
N PHE A 127 -20.12 -12.37 2.44
CA PHE A 127 -19.36 -11.14 2.30
C PHE A 127 -18.24 -11.25 1.24
N VAL A 128 -17.55 -12.39 1.18
CA VAL A 128 -16.49 -12.62 0.18
C VAL A 128 -16.98 -13.26 -1.13
N GLY A 129 -18.29 -13.52 -1.28
CA GLY A 129 -18.90 -14.10 -2.47
C GLY A 129 -18.57 -15.58 -2.72
N LEU A 130 -18.55 -16.39 -1.65
CA LEU A 130 -18.24 -17.84 -1.69
C LEU A 130 -19.28 -18.70 -0.98
N GLU A 131 -20.55 -18.27 -0.91
CA GLU A 131 -21.63 -19.05 -0.26
C GLU A 131 -21.81 -20.42 -0.90
N ASP A 132 -21.77 -20.49 -2.23
CA ASP A 132 -21.95 -21.70 -3.05
C ASP A 132 -20.75 -22.66 -2.98
N LYS A 133 -19.64 -22.25 -2.36
CA LYS A 133 -18.40 -23.01 -2.25
C LYS A 133 -18.12 -23.57 -0.85
N ALA A 134 -19.07 -23.46 0.08
CA ALA A 134 -18.89 -23.84 1.49
C ALA A 134 -18.36 -25.28 1.68
N ASP A 135 -18.81 -26.20 0.86
CA ASP A 135 -18.47 -27.63 0.95
C ASP A 135 -17.26 -28.03 0.09
N TYR A 136 -16.69 -27.10 -0.67
CA TYR A 136 -15.51 -27.35 -1.51
C TYR A 136 -14.23 -27.41 -0.66
N TYR A 137 -13.26 -28.18 -1.15
CA TYR A 137 -11.91 -28.22 -0.58
C TYR A 137 -10.99 -27.22 -1.27
N PRO A 138 -9.91 -26.77 -0.60
CA PRO A 138 -8.99 -25.77 -1.18
C PRO A 138 -8.42 -26.14 -2.56
N GLU A 139 -8.16 -27.43 -2.83
CA GLU A 139 -7.64 -27.92 -4.11
C GLU A 139 -8.62 -27.69 -5.29
N GLN A 140 -9.91 -27.55 -5.01
CA GLN A 140 -10.97 -27.33 -5.99
C GLN A 140 -11.17 -25.82 -6.31
N LEU A 141 -10.37 -24.94 -5.70
CA LEU A 141 -10.53 -23.50 -5.77
C LEU A 141 -9.41 -22.84 -6.57
N SER A 142 -9.73 -21.77 -7.30
CA SER A 142 -8.74 -20.86 -7.89
C SER A 142 -7.92 -20.13 -6.82
N GLY A 143 -6.80 -19.52 -7.20
CA GLY A 143 -5.96 -18.71 -6.29
C GLY A 143 -6.75 -17.60 -5.62
N GLY A 144 -7.53 -16.83 -6.38
CA GLY A 144 -8.40 -15.78 -5.84
C GLY A 144 -9.47 -16.28 -4.90
N GLN A 145 -10.09 -17.43 -5.21
CA GLN A 145 -11.05 -18.07 -4.29
C GLN A 145 -10.37 -18.52 -2.99
N LYS A 146 -9.17 -19.12 -3.06
CA LYS A 146 -8.38 -19.47 -1.88
C LYS A 146 -8.10 -18.25 -1.00
N GLN A 147 -7.75 -17.13 -1.63
CA GLN A 147 -7.48 -15.88 -0.90
C GLN A 147 -8.75 -15.33 -0.25
N ARG A 148 -9.89 -15.37 -0.94
CA ARG A 148 -11.20 -14.98 -0.34
C ARG A 148 -11.57 -15.88 0.85
N VAL A 149 -11.27 -17.18 0.81
CA VAL A 149 -11.43 -18.07 1.98
C VAL A 149 -10.50 -17.65 3.11
N GLY A 150 -9.25 -17.27 2.81
CA GLY A 150 -8.30 -16.73 3.78
C GLY A 150 -8.81 -15.46 4.46
N ILE A 151 -9.42 -14.55 3.70
CA ILE A 151 -10.06 -13.33 4.23
C ILE A 151 -11.26 -13.70 5.11
N ALA A 152 -12.18 -14.55 4.63
CA ALA A 152 -13.34 -14.99 5.40
C ALA A 152 -12.94 -15.64 6.74
N ARG A 153 -11.90 -16.47 6.72
CA ARG A 153 -11.34 -17.09 7.92
C ARG A 153 -10.80 -16.04 8.90
N ALA A 154 -10.09 -15.02 8.39
CA ALA A 154 -9.55 -13.95 9.21
C ALA A 154 -10.65 -13.08 9.84
N LEU A 155 -11.76 -12.84 9.11
CA LEU A 155 -12.92 -12.08 9.57
C LEU A 155 -13.83 -12.87 10.53
N GLY A 156 -13.73 -14.18 10.57
CA GLY A 156 -14.63 -15.04 11.35
C GLY A 156 -14.78 -14.59 12.80
N THR A 157 -13.66 -14.27 13.47
CA THR A 157 -13.64 -13.87 14.89
C THR A 157 -13.99 -12.40 15.14
N SER A 158 -14.43 -11.65 14.13
CA SER A 158 -14.70 -10.21 14.21
C SER A 158 -13.48 -9.43 14.76
N PRO A 159 -12.34 -9.45 14.05
CA PRO A 159 -11.13 -8.76 14.49
C PRO A 159 -11.27 -7.24 14.38
N ASP A 160 -10.49 -6.49 15.16
CA ASP A 160 -10.35 -5.04 15.00
C ASP A 160 -9.18 -4.67 14.08
N ILE A 161 -8.24 -5.60 13.92
CA ILE A 161 -7.02 -5.42 13.13
C ILE A 161 -6.91 -6.58 12.14
N LEU A 162 -6.63 -6.24 10.90
CA LEU A 162 -6.26 -7.20 9.87
C LEU A 162 -4.81 -6.96 9.44
N ILE A 163 -3.97 -7.99 9.53
CA ILE A 163 -2.61 -7.94 9.03
C ILE A 163 -2.48 -8.77 7.76
N CYS A 164 -1.96 -8.16 6.68
CA CYS A 164 -1.86 -8.77 5.36
C CYS A 164 -0.40 -8.91 4.95
N ASP A 165 0.09 -10.15 4.90
CA ASP A 165 1.45 -10.50 4.48
C ASP A 165 1.43 -10.83 2.98
N GLU A 166 1.71 -9.82 2.13
CA GLU A 166 1.74 -9.92 0.66
C GLU A 166 0.49 -10.63 0.07
N ALA A 167 -0.69 -10.22 0.51
CA ALA A 167 -1.95 -10.90 0.25
C ALA A 167 -2.36 -11.02 -1.23
N THR A 168 -1.68 -10.31 -2.14
CA THR A 168 -2.00 -10.27 -3.59
C THR A 168 -0.89 -10.77 -4.49
N SER A 169 0.33 -10.94 -3.98
CA SER A 169 1.53 -11.22 -4.80
C SER A 169 1.51 -12.54 -5.57
N ALA A 170 0.62 -13.47 -5.22
CA ALA A 170 0.45 -14.75 -5.90
C ALA A 170 -0.76 -14.77 -6.87
N LEU A 171 -1.36 -13.60 -7.16
CA LEU A 171 -2.58 -13.46 -7.94
C LEU A 171 -2.31 -12.68 -9.24
N ASP A 172 -3.15 -12.90 -10.23
CA ASP A 172 -3.18 -12.09 -11.45
C ASP A 172 -3.75 -10.68 -11.16
N PRO A 173 -3.53 -9.68 -12.04
CA PRO A 173 -3.95 -8.30 -11.79
C PRO A 173 -5.46 -8.11 -11.61
N GLU A 174 -6.30 -8.87 -12.33
CA GLU A 174 -7.76 -8.76 -12.23
C GLU A 174 -8.23 -9.27 -10.86
N THR A 175 -7.78 -10.47 -10.49
CA THR A 175 -8.04 -11.07 -9.17
C THR A 175 -7.50 -10.21 -8.03
N THR A 176 -6.31 -9.61 -8.20
CA THR A 176 -5.75 -8.63 -7.24
C THR A 176 -6.73 -7.48 -7.03
N GLY A 177 -7.26 -6.87 -8.10
CA GLY A 177 -8.24 -5.79 -8.00
C GLY A 177 -9.49 -6.18 -7.20
N GLU A 178 -9.99 -7.42 -7.37
CA GLU A 178 -11.13 -7.93 -6.60
C GLU A 178 -10.81 -8.09 -5.11
N ILE A 179 -9.63 -8.62 -4.77
CA ILE A 179 -9.19 -8.76 -3.38
C ILE A 179 -9.05 -7.40 -2.71
N LEU A 180 -8.47 -6.40 -3.40
CA LEU A 180 -8.33 -5.05 -2.88
C LEU A 180 -9.70 -4.40 -2.61
N LYS A 181 -10.69 -4.59 -3.49
CA LYS A 181 -12.08 -4.13 -3.26
C LYS A 181 -12.68 -4.78 -2.01
N ILE A 182 -12.45 -6.08 -1.79
CA ILE A 182 -12.93 -6.76 -0.58
C ILE A 182 -12.26 -6.17 0.66
N LEU A 183 -10.93 -5.95 0.66
CA LEU A 183 -10.21 -5.37 1.79
C LEU A 183 -10.69 -3.94 2.09
N LYS A 184 -10.92 -3.12 1.05
CA LYS A 184 -11.48 -1.77 1.23
C LYS A 184 -12.87 -1.81 1.85
N ARG A 185 -13.76 -2.69 1.37
CA ARG A 185 -15.08 -2.92 1.97
C ARG A 185 -15.01 -3.39 3.42
N VAL A 186 -14.05 -4.28 3.76
CA VAL A 186 -13.81 -4.72 5.15
C VAL A 186 -13.48 -3.52 6.04
N ASN A 187 -12.63 -2.63 5.58
CA ASN A 187 -12.28 -1.42 6.32
C ASN A 187 -13.48 -0.49 6.48
N GLU A 188 -14.19 -0.19 5.39
CA GLU A 188 -15.31 0.75 5.37
C GLU A 188 -16.54 0.25 6.14
N GLU A 189 -16.95 -1.01 5.94
CA GLU A 189 -18.18 -1.56 6.54
C GLU A 189 -18.01 -1.98 8.00
N TYR A 190 -16.81 -2.47 8.38
CA TYR A 190 -16.54 -2.96 9.73
C TYR A 190 -15.61 -2.07 10.55
N ASN A 191 -15.11 -0.96 9.99
CA ASN A 191 -14.13 -0.07 10.61
C ASN A 191 -12.87 -0.83 11.14
N ILE A 192 -12.46 -1.88 10.40
CA ILE A 192 -11.28 -2.69 10.73
C ILE A 192 -10.03 -1.97 10.27
N THR A 193 -9.05 -1.82 11.16
CA THR A 193 -7.73 -1.30 10.80
C THR A 193 -6.94 -2.34 10.03
N ILE A 194 -6.36 -1.96 8.89
CA ILE A 194 -5.59 -2.87 8.05
C ILE A 194 -4.13 -2.44 8.02
N LEU A 195 -3.22 -3.34 8.42
CA LEU A 195 -1.79 -3.18 8.19
C LEU A 195 -1.37 -4.18 7.11
N LEU A 196 -1.00 -3.69 5.96
CA LEU A 196 -0.57 -4.54 4.85
C LEU A 196 0.89 -4.30 4.48
N ILE A 197 1.57 -5.37 4.13
CA ILE A 197 2.91 -5.29 3.52
C ILE A 197 2.85 -5.81 2.10
N THR A 198 3.58 -5.13 1.21
CA THR A 198 3.68 -5.49 -0.20
C THR A 198 4.99 -4.96 -0.79
N HIS A 199 5.38 -5.49 -1.93
CA HIS A 199 6.39 -4.88 -2.80
C HIS A 199 5.73 -4.22 -4.03
N GLU A 200 4.39 -4.24 -4.10
CA GLU A 200 3.61 -3.75 -5.22
C GLU A 200 3.03 -2.36 -4.91
N MET A 201 3.62 -1.32 -5.53
CA MET A 201 3.23 0.07 -5.29
C MET A 201 1.79 0.36 -5.73
N HIS A 202 1.27 -0.36 -6.74
CA HIS A 202 -0.11 -0.19 -7.20
C HIS A 202 -1.13 -0.58 -6.11
N VAL A 203 -0.79 -1.55 -5.25
CA VAL A 203 -1.64 -1.94 -4.10
C VAL A 203 -1.73 -0.78 -3.11
N ILE A 204 -0.58 -0.17 -2.78
CA ILE A 204 -0.52 1.02 -1.91
C ILE A 204 -1.38 2.15 -2.47
N LYS A 205 -1.19 2.45 -3.75
CA LYS A 205 -1.95 3.48 -4.46
C LYS A 205 -3.46 3.25 -4.39
N SER A 206 -3.90 1.99 -4.49
CA SER A 206 -5.31 1.64 -4.66
C SER A 206 -6.13 1.73 -3.39
N ILE A 207 -5.57 1.36 -2.23
CA ILE A 207 -6.38 1.22 -1.01
C ILE A 207 -5.78 1.84 0.26
N CYS A 208 -4.47 2.18 0.30
CA CYS A 208 -3.86 2.66 1.54
C CYS A 208 -4.07 4.16 1.76
N ASP A 209 -4.31 4.56 3.01
CA ASP A 209 -4.38 5.95 3.44
C ASP A 209 -2.98 6.54 3.64
N ARG A 210 -2.12 5.78 4.32
CA ARG A 210 -0.72 6.12 4.59
C ARG A 210 0.18 4.97 4.24
N VAL A 211 1.45 5.29 4.00
CA VAL A 211 2.48 4.31 3.65
C VAL A 211 3.78 4.62 4.40
N ALA A 212 4.47 3.56 4.80
CA ALA A 212 5.87 3.59 5.21
C ALA A 212 6.74 2.84 4.21
N VAL A 213 7.83 3.45 3.80
CA VAL A 213 8.84 2.84 2.93
C VAL A 213 9.96 2.28 3.80
N MET A 214 10.22 0.99 3.67
CA MET A 214 11.28 0.31 4.40
C MET A 214 12.47 -0.03 3.52
N GLU A 215 13.65 0.22 4.03
CA GLU A 215 14.92 -0.18 3.43
C GLU A 215 15.89 -0.64 4.50
N ASN A 216 16.56 -1.79 4.29
CA ASN A 216 17.58 -2.33 5.18
C ASN A 216 17.17 -2.41 6.67
N GLY A 217 15.91 -2.71 6.94
CA GLY A 217 15.34 -2.84 8.29
C GLY A 217 14.83 -1.55 8.91
N SER A 218 14.97 -0.41 8.26
CA SER A 218 14.56 0.91 8.77
C SER A 218 13.41 1.48 7.96
N VAL A 219 12.57 2.30 8.57
CA VAL A 219 11.62 3.16 7.86
C VAL A 219 12.38 4.40 7.39
N ILE A 220 12.43 4.62 6.09
CA ILE A 220 13.15 5.75 5.46
C ILE A 220 12.24 6.89 5.06
N GLU A 221 10.95 6.63 4.90
CA GLU A 221 9.95 7.62 4.56
C GLU A 221 8.57 7.15 5.01
N GLU A 222 7.72 8.06 5.49
CA GLU A 222 6.37 7.78 5.95
C GLU A 222 5.46 8.98 5.71
N GLY A 223 4.22 8.74 5.32
CA GLY A 223 3.23 9.80 5.17
C GLY A 223 1.94 9.35 4.48
N PRO A 224 1.00 10.29 4.27
CA PRO A 224 -0.15 10.06 3.40
C PRO A 224 0.30 9.59 2.02
N VAL A 225 -0.41 8.64 1.43
CA VAL A 225 -0.03 8.07 0.12
C VAL A 225 0.12 9.18 -0.93
N PHE A 226 -0.82 10.12 -0.98
CA PHE A 226 -0.73 11.24 -1.92
C PHE A 226 0.58 12.03 -1.77
N THR A 227 0.97 12.37 -0.53
CA THR A 227 2.19 13.14 -0.25
C THR A 227 3.45 12.37 -0.68
N VAL A 228 3.56 11.10 -0.25
CA VAL A 228 4.72 10.26 -0.58
C VAL A 228 4.84 10.06 -2.10
N PHE A 229 3.72 9.95 -2.82
CA PHE A 229 3.72 9.80 -4.27
C PHE A 229 4.02 11.09 -5.02
N SER A 230 3.52 12.23 -4.54
CA SER A 230 3.70 13.52 -5.21
C SER A 230 5.03 14.20 -4.89
N GLU A 231 5.62 13.90 -3.72
CA GLU A 231 6.82 14.56 -3.20
C GLU A 231 7.79 13.57 -2.53
N PRO A 232 8.21 12.50 -3.23
CA PRO A 232 9.10 11.50 -2.64
C PRO A 232 10.45 12.12 -2.25
N GLN A 233 10.85 11.89 -0.99
CA GLN A 233 12.06 12.48 -0.42
C GLN A 233 13.29 11.61 -0.69
N THR A 234 13.13 10.28 -0.60
CA THR A 234 14.26 9.35 -0.74
C THR A 234 14.40 8.81 -2.16
N GLN A 235 15.62 8.43 -2.56
CA GLN A 235 15.84 7.83 -3.87
C GLN A 235 15.11 6.50 -4.02
N THR A 236 15.04 5.70 -2.97
CA THR A 236 14.32 4.43 -2.97
C THR A 236 12.83 4.63 -3.20
N THR A 237 12.22 5.62 -2.55
CA THR A 237 10.80 5.97 -2.79
C THR A 237 10.58 6.44 -4.22
N LYS A 238 11.47 7.30 -4.76
CA LYS A 238 11.43 7.75 -6.17
C LYS A 238 11.47 6.56 -7.13
N ASN A 239 12.34 5.59 -6.88
CA ASN A 239 12.45 4.39 -7.71
C ASN A 239 11.16 3.54 -7.68
N PHE A 240 10.55 3.36 -6.51
CA PHE A 240 9.26 2.66 -6.40
C PHE A 240 8.14 3.36 -7.15
N ILE A 241 8.03 4.68 -6.97
CA ILE A 241 6.96 5.48 -7.58
C ILE A 241 7.10 5.51 -9.10
N SER A 242 8.31 5.68 -9.61
CA SER A 242 8.57 5.72 -11.06
C SER A 242 8.17 4.44 -11.77
N SER A 243 8.22 3.29 -11.10
CA SER A 243 7.79 2.00 -11.66
C SER A 243 6.26 1.91 -11.86
N VAL A 244 5.48 2.71 -11.14
CA VAL A 244 4.00 2.66 -11.16
C VAL A 244 3.38 3.84 -11.92
N LEU A 245 3.96 5.02 -11.79
CA LEU A 245 3.42 6.21 -12.45
C LEU A 245 3.83 6.31 -13.93
N ASN A 246 4.68 5.39 -14.42
CA ASN A 246 5.30 5.49 -15.77
C ASN A 246 5.90 6.88 -16.02
N ASP A 247 6.47 7.47 -14.98
CA ASP A 247 6.81 8.89 -14.90
C ASP A 247 8.21 9.18 -15.41
N GLN A 248 8.99 8.14 -15.68
CA GLN A 248 10.32 8.26 -16.25
C GLN A 248 10.28 7.98 -17.75
N LEU A 249 10.60 9.00 -18.51
CA LEU A 249 10.95 8.82 -19.92
C LEU A 249 12.19 7.92 -19.99
N SER A 250 12.13 6.88 -20.79
CA SER A 250 13.35 6.12 -21.10
C SER A 250 14.37 7.04 -21.77
N VAL A 251 15.65 6.81 -21.51
CA VAL A 251 16.74 7.59 -22.14
C VAL A 251 16.57 7.67 -23.67
N LYS A 252 16.18 6.53 -24.29
CA LYS A 252 15.90 6.47 -25.74
C LYS A 252 14.74 7.38 -26.16
N LEU A 253 13.68 7.47 -25.35
CA LEU A 253 12.54 8.34 -25.67
C LEU A 253 12.92 9.81 -25.49
N LEU A 254 13.67 10.16 -24.44
CA LEU A 254 14.22 11.50 -24.23
C LEU A 254 15.10 11.93 -25.40
N GLU A 255 16.00 11.07 -25.88
CA GLU A 255 16.84 11.35 -27.06
C GLU A 255 15.99 11.57 -28.31
N LYS A 256 14.98 10.73 -28.55
CA LYS A 256 14.06 10.86 -29.69
C LYS A 256 13.23 12.16 -29.61
N LEU A 257 12.75 12.50 -28.42
CA LEU A 257 12.02 13.75 -28.20
C LEU A 257 12.90 14.98 -28.51
N ARG A 258 14.17 14.95 -28.11
CA ARG A 258 15.13 16.02 -28.40
C ARG A 258 15.48 16.15 -29.86
N GLN A 259 15.52 15.06 -30.61
CA GLN A 259 15.75 15.11 -32.06
C GLN A 259 14.55 15.73 -32.80
N ASN A 260 13.34 15.57 -32.28
CA ASN A 260 12.12 16.05 -32.93
C ASN A 260 11.65 17.43 -32.44
N HIS A 261 12.15 17.89 -31.29
CA HIS A 261 11.75 19.13 -30.64
C HIS A 261 12.97 20.02 -30.44
N HIS A 262 12.93 21.24 -31.02
CA HIS A 262 14.02 22.18 -30.96
C HIS A 262 13.94 23.15 -29.78
N GLY A 263 12.80 23.18 -29.09
CA GLY A 263 12.56 23.96 -27.88
C GLY A 263 13.01 23.27 -26.59
N LYS A 264 13.06 24.05 -25.50
CA LYS A 264 13.30 23.51 -24.18
C LYS A 264 12.08 22.76 -23.68
N LEU A 265 12.30 21.57 -23.11
CA LEU A 265 11.26 20.74 -22.51
C LEU A 265 11.15 21.02 -21.00
N TYR A 266 9.93 21.17 -20.53
CA TYR A 266 9.66 21.43 -19.12
C TYR A 266 8.74 20.35 -18.57
N ARG A 267 9.08 19.82 -17.41
CA ARG A 267 8.19 18.98 -16.63
C ARG A 267 7.29 19.87 -15.81
N VAL A 268 5.97 19.69 -15.93
CA VAL A 268 4.94 20.42 -15.20
C VAL A 268 4.14 19.43 -14.37
N VAL A 269 4.12 19.61 -13.04
CA VAL A 269 3.41 18.73 -12.11
C VAL A 269 2.20 19.45 -11.56
N PHE A 270 1.02 18.92 -11.83
CA PHE A 270 -0.27 19.43 -11.37
C PHE A 270 -0.72 18.65 -10.15
N LYS A 271 -1.08 19.37 -9.06
CA LYS A 271 -1.55 18.79 -7.79
C LYS A 271 -2.74 19.59 -7.26
N GLY A 272 -3.67 18.93 -6.59
CA GLY A 272 -4.79 19.59 -5.93
C GLY A 272 -5.63 20.46 -6.85
N GLU A 273 -5.94 21.69 -6.44
CA GLU A 273 -6.81 22.61 -7.20
C GLU A 273 -6.26 22.99 -8.59
N ALA A 274 -4.96 22.92 -8.79
CA ALA A 274 -4.33 23.19 -10.07
C ALA A 274 -4.77 22.21 -11.17
N THR A 275 -5.24 21.02 -10.80
CA THR A 275 -5.73 20.02 -11.76
C THR A 275 -7.10 20.36 -12.33
N ASN A 276 -7.85 21.22 -11.67
CA ASN A 276 -9.22 21.62 -12.06
C ASN A 276 -9.26 22.91 -12.91
N GLN A 277 -8.09 23.50 -13.19
CA GLN A 277 -7.99 24.76 -13.91
C GLN A 277 -7.25 24.58 -15.23
N PRO A 278 -7.65 25.26 -16.30
CA PRO A 278 -6.96 25.20 -17.59
C PRO A 278 -5.72 26.10 -17.62
N LEU A 279 -4.81 25.92 -16.62
CA LEU A 279 -3.67 26.82 -16.36
C LEU A 279 -2.76 27.00 -17.56
N LEU A 280 -2.36 25.90 -18.23
CA LEU A 280 -1.48 26.00 -19.42
C LEU A 280 -2.12 26.87 -20.50
N SER A 281 -3.36 26.62 -20.86
CA SER A 281 -4.06 27.37 -21.91
C SER A 281 -4.33 28.82 -21.52
N GLN A 282 -4.63 29.09 -20.24
CA GLN A 282 -4.83 30.46 -19.76
C GLN A 282 -3.56 31.28 -19.82
N VAL A 283 -2.45 30.76 -19.28
CA VAL A 283 -1.18 31.48 -19.20
C VAL A 283 -0.56 31.64 -20.59
N THR A 284 -0.55 30.59 -21.41
CA THR A 284 0.01 30.68 -22.77
C THR A 284 -0.77 31.63 -23.67
N ARG A 285 -2.13 31.62 -23.58
CA ARG A 285 -3.00 32.56 -24.32
C ARG A 285 -2.75 34.01 -23.89
N LYS A 286 -2.59 34.27 -22.58
CA LYS A 286 -2.25 35.62 -22.06
C LYS A 286 -0.96 36.17 -22.65
N HIS A 287 0.04 35.31 -22.75
CA HIS A 287 1.38 35.68 -23.27
C HIS A 287 1.53 35.46 -24.77
N LYS A 288 0.48 35.00 -25.47
CA LYS A 288 0.45 34.77 -26.92
C LYS A 288 1.57 33.86 -27.42
N ILE A 289 1.80 32.77 -26.71
CA ILE A 289 2.72 31.70 -27.12
C ILE A 289 1.94 30.38 -27.23
N ASP A 290 2.50 29.46 -28.01
CA ASP A 290 1.96 28.10 -28.13
C ASP A 290 2.69 27.13 -27.22
N PHE A 291 2.08 25.97 -26.98
CA PHE A 291 2.72 24.88 -26.28
C PHE A 291 2.31 23.54 -26.90
N ASN A 292 3.19 22.57 -26.75
CA ASN A 292 2.94 21.18 -27.14
C ASN A 292 3.13 20.27 -25.95
N ILE A 293 2.15 19.38 -25.68
CA ILE A 293 2.28 18.31 -24.68
C ILE A 293 2.97 17.14 -25.37
N VAL A 294 4.22 16.93 -25.02
CA VAL A 294 5.10 15.94 -25.66
C VAL A 294 4.91 14.56 -25.01
N TYR A 295 4.66 14.54 -23.73
CA TYR A 295 4.40 13.34 -22.93
C TYR A 295 3.63 13.70 -21.67
N GLY A 296 2.88 12.75 -21.12
CA GLY A 296 2.23 12.99 -19.84
C GLY A 296 1.49 11.79 -19.30
N SER A 297 1.30 11.82 -17.98
CA SER A 297 0.44 10.89 -17.25
C SER A 297 -0.47 11.66 -16.30
N ILE A 298 -1.70 11.18 -16.17
CA ILE A 298 -2.66 11.66 -15.18
C ILE A 298 -3.05 10.47 -14.34
N ASN A 299 -2.80 10.56 -13.04
CA ASN A 299 -3.04 9.49 -12.09
C ASN A 299 -4.03 9.93 -11.03
N GLU A 300 -5.00 9.09 -10.74
CA GLU A 300 -5.86 9.22 -9.58
C GLU A 300 -5.19 8.54 -8.38
N LEU A 301 -5.11 9.26 -7.27
CA LEU A 301 -4.55 8.83 -5.99
C LEU A 301 -5.56 9.21 -4.90
N GLN A 302 -6.35 8.27 -4.40
CA GLN A 302 -7.30 8.51 -3.31
C GLN A 302 -8.21 9.74 -3.58
N GLU A 303 -8.94 9.73 -4.68
CA GLU A 303 -9.84 10.84 -5.09
C GLU A 303 -9.10 12.16 -5.43
N GLN A 304 -7.78 12.17 -5.41
CA GLN A 304 -6.98 13.30 -5.83
C GLN A 304 -6.26 13.00 -7.15
N ILE A 305 -6.13 14.01 -7.99
CA ILE A 305 -5.48 13.89 -9.29
C ILE A 305 -4.04 14.38 -9.18
N LEU A 306 -3.10 13.58 -9.67
CA LEU A 306 -1.71 13.95 -9.91
C LEU A 306 -1.45 13.91 -11.41
N GLY A 307 -1.23 15.09 -12.02
CA GLY A 307 -0.84 15.24 -13.42
C GLY A 307 0.64 15.51 -13.55
N ASN A 308 1.32 14.79 -14.42
CA ASN A 308 2.72 15.02 -14.76
C ASN A 308 2.85 15.10 -16.27
N LEU A 309 3.15 16.30 -16.79
CA LEU A 309 3.24 16.57 -18.21
C LEU A 309 4.65 17.01 -18.57
N ILE A 310 5.11 16.64 -19.76
CA ILE A 310 6.28 17.24 -20.39
C ILE A 310 5.78 18.11 -21.52
N VAL A 311 6.11 19.39 -21.41
CA VAL A 311 5.59 20.45 -22.28
C VAL A 311 6.76 21.15 -22.94
N GLU A 312 6.65 21.38 -24.26
CA GLU A 312 7.48 22.30 -25.02
C GLU A 312 6.73 23.62 -25.19
N PHE A 313 7.33 24.74 -24.80
CA PHE A 313 6.77 26.05 -25.08
C PHE A 313 7.39 26.61 -26.37
N ILE A 314 6.56 27.16 -27.24
CA ILE A 314 6.92 27.63 -28.56
C ILE A 314 6.71 29.14 -28.61
N GLY A 315 7.79 29.92 -28.77
CA GLY A 315 7.75 31.38 -28.80
C GLY A 315 9.11 32.02 -28.49
N ASP A 316 9.10 33.33 -28.22
CA ASP A 316 10.29 34.07 -27.80
C ASP A 316 10.76 33.59 -26.40
N GLU A 317 12.06 33.38 -26.24
CA GLU A 317 12.64 32.84 -25.00
C GLU A 317 12.34 33.71 -23.78
N ARG A 318 12.32 35.03 -23.92
CA ARG A 318 12.00 35.96 -22.82
C ARG A 318 10.55 35.80 -22.38
N VAL A 319 9.65 35.61 -23.35
CA VAL A 319 8.23 35.39 -23.07
C VAL A 319 8.00 34.01 -22.41
N ILE A 320 8.70 32.98 -22.89
CA ILE A 320 8.66 31.63 -22.26
C ILE A 320 9.09 31.72 -20.79
N LEU A 321 10.15 32.45 -20.47
CA LEU A 321 10.58 32.65 -19.08
C LEU A 321 9.52 33.37 -18.22
N GLN A 322 8.72 34.29 -18.80
CA GLN A 322 7.62 34.93 -18.08
C GLN A 322 6.48 33.92 -17.80
N VAL A 323 6.14 33.12 -18.80
CA VAL A 323 5.14 32.04 -18.67
C VAL A 323 5.54 31.05 -17.58
N ILE A 324 6.81 30.62 -17.57
CA ILE A 324 7.32 29.68 -16.55
C ILE A 324 7.20 30.28 -15.13
N ARG A 325 7.62 31.56 -14.97
CA ARG A 325 7.50 32.26 -13.67
C ARG A 325 6.06 32.41 -13.21
N GLU A 326 5.12 32.59 -14.13
CA GLU A 326 3.70 32.69 -13.80
C GLU A 326 3.14 31.31 -13.40
N LEU A 327 3.47 30.25 -14.15
CA LEU A 327 3.07 28.89 -13.84
C LEU A 327 3.67 28.37 -12.52
N GLN A 328 4.91 28.74 -12.20
CA GLN A 328 5.59 28.36 -10.94
C GLN A 328 4.86 28.83 -9.67
N LYS A 329 3.94 29.79 -9.78
CA LYS A 329 3.12 30.24 -8.64
C LYS A 329 2.03 29.23 -8.26
N GLN A 330 1.66 28.31 -9.16
CA GLN A 330 0.54 27.41 -9.00
C GLN A 330 0.89 25.94 -9.24
N VAL A 331 1.95 25.65 -9.98
CA VAL A 331 2.42 24.31 -10.31
C VAL A 331 3.93 24.18 -10.15
N GLU A 332 4.40 22.98 -9.88
CA GLU A 332 5.82 22.69 -9.94
C GLU A 332 6.24 22.55 -11.40
N ILE A 333 7.22 23.34 -11.83
CA ILE A 333 7.77 23.31 -13.18
C ILE A 333 9.28 23.30 -13.14
N LYS A 334 9.88 22.36 -13.86
CA LYS A 334 11.34 22.19 -13.96
C LYS A 334 11.74 21.94 -15.42
N GLU A 335 12.82 22.54 -15.85
CA GLU A 335 13.42 22.21 -17.15
C GLU A 335 13.93 20.76 -17.13
N VAL A 336 13.65 20.00 -18.19
CA VAL A 336 14.13 18.63 -18.35
C VAL A 336 15.56 18.68 -18.86
N ILE A 337 16.51 18.79 -17.91
CA ILE A 337 17.95 18.87 -18.19
C ILE A 337 18.52 17.44 -18.36
N HIS A 338 19.65 17.35 -19.09
CA HIS A 338 20.47 16.13 -19.15
C HIS A 338 21.04 15.80 -17.77
N SER A 339 20.72 14.63 -17.20
CA SER A 339 21.57 13.95 -16.23
C SER A 339 22.35 12.85 -16.93
#